data_ba85baed4e3350f6eab63aa6a7432a9a
#
_entry.id   ba85baed4e3350f6eab63aa6a7432a9a
#
_cell.length_a   1.000
_cell.length_b   1.000
_cell.length_c   1.000
_cell.angle_alpha   90.00
_cell.angle_beta   90.00
_cell.angle_gamma   90.00
#
_symmetry.space_group_name_H-M   'P 1'
#
loop_
_entity.id
_entity.type
_entity.pdbx_description
1 polymer ?
#
loop_
_entity_poly.entity_id
_entity_poly.type
_entity_poly.pdbx_seq_one_letter_code
_entity_poly.pdbx_strand_id
1 'polypeptide(L)'
;MQKFDVCVNLAQDFNDTQKAQGRANIGTNRVVFVTYGTSTNDEIRSAVSDGDSVILKVPSAGSAAYVPLSYASSAGYEFQYLSVSLGKVVTYTCSGNTWTRTEKPYRNEWVSFTPDTSQTTVAKKIFAIGDIEFGYYFDNNASFRLAMRSTSGTHSVCLSDHRGFGGGYSVTTDWNLITFNGFSNSNQLEHFKGYDTTGNVNLDFDVYFVVVGVSTVVAQYRINL
;
A
#
# COMPACT_ATOMS: atom_id res chain seq x y z
N MET A 1 43.30 34.22 -13.45
CA MET A 1 42.24 33.19 -13.35
C MET A 1 42.71 31.97 -14.15
N GLN A 2 43.28 30.93 -13.48
CA GLN A 2 43.74 29.73 -14.18
C GLN A 2 42.52 28.89 -14.52
N LYS A 3 42.32 28.63 -15.82
CA LYS A 3 41.38 27.61 -16.28
C LYS A 3 41.96 26.25 -15.94
N PHE A 4 41.29 25.49 -15.09
CA PHE A 4 41.55 24.07 -14.89
C PHE A 4 40.87 23.34 -16.04
N ASP A 5 41.60 22.91 -17.03
CA ASP A 5 41.12 21.96 -18.03
C ASP A 5 41.04 20.59 -17.33
N VAL A 6 39.84 20.16 -17.03
CA VAL A 6 39.58 18.79 -16.56
C VAL A 6 39.68 17.90 -17.77
N CYS A 7 40.79 17.18 -17.89
CA CYS A 7 40.99 16.20 -18.95
C CYS A 7 40.13 14.97 -18.69
N VAL A 8 38.97 14.91 -19.30
CA VAL A 8 37.94 13.86 -19.08
C VAL A 8 38.32 12.52 -19.74
N ASN A 9 39.41 12.46 -20.51
CA ASN A 9 39.76 11.32 -21.36
C ASN A 9 40.90 10.43 -20.86
N LEU A 10 41.44 10.68 -19.68
CA LEU A 10 42.41 9.80 -19.05
C LEU A 10 41.80 9.03 -17.92
N ALA A 11 41.84 7.71 -17.96
CA ALA A 11 41.53 6.86 -16.84
C ALA A 11 42.43 7.26 -15.66
N GLN A 12 41.87 7.90 -14.65
CA GLN A 12 42.61 8.36 -13.48
C GLN A 12 42.49 7.28 -12.40
N ASP A 13 43.61 6.63 -12.08
CA ASP A 13 43.71 5.65 -11.01
C ASP A 13 43.74 6.34 -9.63
N PHE A 14 42.67 7.03 -9.29
CA PHE A 14 42.51 7.59 -7.98
C PHE A 14 42.24 6.50 -6.95
N ASN A 15 42.92 6.52 -5.83
CA ASN A 15 42.56 5.72 -4.68
C ASN A 15 41.23 6.21 -4.07
N ASP A 16 40.64 5.42 -3.16
CA ASP A 16 39.30 5.71 -2.64
C ASP A 16 39.25 7.03 -1.84
N THR A 17 40.34 7.43 -1.19
CA THR A 17 40.45 8.73 -0.51
C THR A 17 40.42 9.88 -1.49
N GLN A 18 41.15 9.78 -2.59
CA GLN A 18 41.17 10.80 -3.65
C GLN A 18 39.84 10.90 -4.38
N LYS A 19 39.16 9.75 -4.59
CA LYS A 19 37.80 9.71 -5.14
C LYS A 19 36.80 10.35 -4.19
N ALA A 20 36.91 10.10 -2.87
CA ALA A 20 36.06 10.73 -1.86
C ALA A 20 36.26 12.24 -1.80
N GLN A 21 37.53 12.70 -1.83
CA GLN A 21 37.84 14.13 -1.85
C GLN A 21 37.35 14.82 -3.13
N GLY A 22 37.48 14.15 -4.27
CA GLY A 22 36.97 14.65 -5.56
C GLY A 22 35.45 14.82 -5.51
N ARG A 23 34.71 13.84 -4.98
CA ARG A 23 33.26 13.94 -4.82
C ARG A 23 32.86 15.07 -3.86
N ALA A 24 33.52 15.19 -2.72
CA ALA A 24 33.27 16.28 -1.78
C ALA A 24 33.49 17.66 -2.42
N ASN A 25 34.53 17.81 -3.24
CA ASN A 25 34.87 19.08 -3.89
C ASN A 25 33.89 19.50 -4.99
N ILE A 26 33.23 18.56 -5.63
CA ILE A 26 32.25 18.82 -6.71
C ILE A 26 30.81 18.63 -6.25
N GLY A 27 30.59 18.30 -4.96
CA GLY A 27 29.24 18.14 -4.39
C GLY A 27 28.47 16.92 -4.92
N THR A 28 29.18 15.90 -5.43
CA THR A 28 28.55 14.66 -5.88
C THR A 28 28.61 13.59 -4.81
N ASN A 29 27.49 12.95 -4.56
CA ASN A 29 27.39 11.83 -3.64
C ASN A 29 27.74 10.52 -4.34
N ARG A 30 28.32 9.57 -3.57
CA ARG A 30 28.55 8.22 -4.08
C ARG A 30 27.22 7.50 -4.25
N VAL A 31 27.07 6.73 -5.35
CA VAL A 31 25.96 5.80 -5.53
C VAL A 31 26.41 4.41 -5.10
N VAL A 32 25.71 3.83 -4.14
CA VAL A 32 25.97 2.49 -3.61
C VAL A 32 24.84 1.56 -4.01
N PHE A 33 25.18 0.41 -4.56
CA PHE A 33 24.22 -0.61 -4.92
C PHE A 33 24.20 -1.70 -3.85
N VAL A 34 23.00 -2.02 -3.38
CA VAL A 34 22.72 -3.17 -2.52
C VAL A 34 21.80 -4.15 -3.28
N THR A 35 21.79 -5.42 -2.94
CA THR A 35 21.07 -6.43 -3.70
C THR A 35 19.95 -7.05 -2.88
N TYR A 36 18.73 -7.06 -3.43
CA TYR A 36 17.57 -7.68 -2.81
C TYR A 36 17.81 -9.17 -2.51
N GLY A 37 17.51 -9.56 -1.29
CA GLY A 37 17.62 -10.94 -0.82
C GLY A 37 19.02 -11.39 -0.43
N THR A 38 20.07 -10.58 -0.72
CA THR A 38 21.47 -10.97 -0.39
C THR A 38 22.19 -9.96 0.48
N SER A 39 21.96 -8.64 0.29
CA SER A 39 22.59 -7.63 1.13
C SER A 39 22.01 -7.65 2.54
N THR A 40 22.89 -7.52 3.53
CA THR A 40 22.54 -7.51 4.95
C THR A 40 22.22 -6.09 5.45
N ASN A 41 21.59 -5.97 6.61
CA ASN A 41 21.37 -4.69 7.27
C ASN A 41 22.68 -3.92 7.52
N ASP A 42 23.77 -4.61 7.86
CA ASP A 42 25.05 -3.97 8.15
C ASP A 42 25.70 -3.41 6.90
N GLU A 43 25.59 -4.11 5.77
CA GLU A 43 26.04 -3.60 4.46
C GLU A 43 25.25 -2.35 4.06
N ILE A 44 23.92 -2.37 4.21
CA ILE A 44 23.09 -1.22 3.91
C ILE A 44 23.40 -0.05 4.85
N ARG A 45 23.58 -0.34 6.14
CA ARG A 45 23.94 0.68 7.16
C ARG A 45 25.27 1.37 6.83
N SER A 46 26.26 0.60 6.41
CA SER A 46 27.56 1.14 6.00
C SER A 46 27.44 1.99 4.74
N ALA A 47 26.50 1.67 3.85
CA ALA A 47 26.26 2.39 2.62
C ALA A 47 25.46 3.69 2.82
N VAL A 48 24.61 3.76 3.84
CA VAL A 48 23.70 4.91 4.11
C VAL A 48 24.42 6.08 4.82
N SER A 49 25.63 5.89 5.30
CA SER A 49 26.36 6.97 6.00
C SER A 49 26.77 8.10 5.04
N ASP A 50 26.75 9.32 5.57
CA ASP A 50 27.37 10.52 4.97
C ASP A 50 26.83 11.00 3.60
N GLY A 51 25.53 10.89 3.38
CA GLY A 51 24.86 11.47 2.21
C GLY A 51 25.04 10.66 0.92
N ASP A 52 25.51 9.41 1.01
CA ASP A 52 25.53 8.51 -0.14
C ASP A 52 24.11 8.20 -0.64
N SER A 53 23.95 8.08 -1.96
CA SER A 53 22.73 7.59 -2.57
C SER A 53 22.75 6.06 -2.60
N VAL A 54 21.76 5.41 -1.99
CA VAL A 54 21.65 3.96 -1.97
C VAL A 54 20.57 3.48 -2.93
N ILE A 55 20.93 2.55 -3.79
CA ILE A 55 20.01 1.97 -4.79
C ILE A 55 19.98 0.46 -4.62
N LEU A 56 18.76 -0.06 -4.44
CA LEU A 56 18.52 -1.49 -4.41
C LEU A 56 18.49 -2.05 -5.82
N LYS A 57 19.33 -3.04 -6.08
CA LYS A 57 19.27 -3.88 -7.28
C LYS A 57 18.39 -5.09 -7.01
N VAL A 58 17.31 -5.21 -7.74
CA VAL A 58 16.40 -6.36 -7.69
C VAL A 58 16.66 -7.23 -8.92
N PRO A 59 17.33 -8.38 -8.76
CA PRO A 59 17.60 -9.29 -9.87
C PRO A 59 16.31 -9.90 -10.42
N SER A 60 16.23 -10.01 -11.73
CA SER A 60 15.19 -10.80 -12.42
C SER A 60 15.82 -11.53 -13.61
N ALA A 61 15.14 -12.54 -14.17
CA ALA A 61 15.66 -13.28 -15.31
C ALA A 61 15.90 -12.35 -16.51
N GLY A 62 17.15 -12.12 -16.86
CA GLY A 62 17.57 -11.30 -18.00
C GLY A 62 17.54 -9.78 -17.77
N SER A 63 17.18 -9.27 -16.59
CA SER A 63 17.15 -7.84 -16.28
C SER A 63 17.34 -7.56 -14.78
N ALA A 64 17.41 -6.29 -14.41
CA ALA A 64 17.39 -5.88 -13.02
C ALA A 64 16.57 -4.58 -12.89
N ALA A 65 15.77 -4.48 -11.84
CA ALA A 65 15.17 -3.21 -11.43
C ALA A 65 16.09 -2.51 -10.44
N TYR A 66 16.13 -1.17 -10.50
CA TYR A 66 16.91 -0.32 -9.61
C TYR A 66 15.96 0.59 -8.84
N VAL A 67 15.96 0.46 -7.53
CA VAL A 67 14.99 1.12 -6.65
C VAL A 67 15.73 2.01 -5.67
N PRO A 68 15.44 3.32 -5.60
CA PRO A 68 16.09 4.21 -4.65
C PRO A 68 15.66 3.90 -3.22
N LEU A 69 16.55 4.18 -2.27
CA LEU A 69 16.22 4.16 -0.84
C LEU A 69 15.20 5.25 -0.55
N SER A 70 14.08 4.88 0.06
CA SER A 70 12.98 5.79 0.40
C SER A 70 12.99 6.16 1.87
N TYR A 71 13.36 5.21 2.72
CA TYR A 71 13.39 5.41 4.17
C TYR A 71 14.46 4.55 4.83
N ALA A 72 15.14 5.11 5.86
CA ALA A 72 16.12 4.42 6.68
C ALA A 72 15.85 4.70 8.16
N SER A 73 15.94 3.65 8.98
CA SER A 73 15.87 3.73 10.44
C SER A 73 16.84 2.74 11.08
N SER A 74 16.96 2.79 12.40
CA SER A 74 17.74 1.80 13.15
C SER A 74 17.15 0.38 13.04
N ALA A 75 15.86 0.26 12.73
CA ALA A 75 15.15 -1.03 12.63
C ALA A 75 15.16 -1.63 11.22
N GLY A 76 15.37 -0.82 10.17
CA GLY A 76 15.37 -1.32 8.80
C GLY A 76 15.44 -0.24 7.74
N TYR A 77 15.41 -0.71 6.50
CA TYR A 77 15.55 0.09 5.29
C TYR A 77 14.41 -0.23 4.33
N GLU A 78 13.89 0.81 3.70
CA GLU A 78 12.76 0.70 2.77
C GLU A 78 13.11 1.34 1.43
N PHE A 79 12.85 0.60 0.35
CA PHE A 79 13.05 1.01 -1.02
C PHE A 79 11.71 0.94 -1.75
N GLN A 80 11.30 2.04 -2.38
CA GLN A 80 10.01 2.10 -3.06
C GLN A 80 10.13 2.57 -4.50
N TYR A 81 9.31 2.01 -5.36
CA TYR A 81 9.11 2.54 -6.70
C TYR A 81 7.65 2.41 -7.14
N LEU A 82 7.27 3.31 -8.03
CA LEU A 82 5.98 3.25 -8.71
C LEU A 82 6.10 2.36 -9.95
N SER A 83 5.37 1.27 -9.96
CA SER A 83 5.19 0.45 -11.16
C SER A 83 3.99 0.95 -11.95
N VAL A 84 4.26 1.76 -12.98
CA VAL A 84 3.21 2.33 -13.84
C VAL A 84 2.43 1.24 -14.57
N SER A 85 3.11 0.20 -15.05
CA SER A 85 2.48 -0.91 -15.76
C SER A 85 1.57 -1.76 -14.88
N LEU A 86 1.84 -1.84 -13.57
CA LEU A 86 1.03 -2.57 -12.61
C LEU A 86 0.05 -1.67 -11.86
N GLY A 87 0.16 -0.34 -11.98
CA GLY A 87 -0.63 0.60 -11.19
C GLY A 87 -0.38 0.51 -9.68
N LYS A 88 0.84 0.10 -9.27
CA LYS A 88 1.15 -0.22 -7.87
C LYS A 88 2.42 0.46 -7.39
N VAL A 89 2.44 0.80 -6.11
CA VAL A 89 3.68 1.07 -5.37
C VAL A 89 4.24 -0.27 -4.90
N VAL A 90 5.45 -0.56 -5.31
CA VAL A 90 6.18 -1.75 -4.86
C VAL A 90 7.20 -1.32 -3.81
N THR A 91 7.12 -1.95 -2.64
CA THR A 91 7.99 -1.68 -1.51
C THR A 91 8.83 -2.92 -1.20
N TYR A 92 10.14 -2.73 -1.06
CA TYR A 92 11.07 -3.71 -0.54
C TYR A 92 11.57 -3.24 0.81
N THR A 93 11.44 -4.07 1.83
CA THR A 93 11.88 -3.76 3.18
C THR A 93 12.92 -4.77 3.62
N CYS A 94 14.05 -4.29 4.18
CA CYS A 94 15.03 -5.10 4.87
C CYS A 94 14.98 -4.78 6.36
N SER A 95 14.60 -5.77 7.17
CA SER A 95 14.55 -5.65 8.62
C SER A 95 15.22 -6.86 9.26
N GLY A 96 16.22 -6.62 10.13
CA GLY A 96 16.96 -7.70 10.76
C GLY A 96 17.54 -8.74 9.78
N ASN A 97 18.04 -8.29 8.64
CA ASN A 97 18.52 -9.13 7.50
C ASN A 97 17.43 -9.92 6.76
N THR A 98 16.15 -9.71 7.08
CA THR A 98 15.03 -10.32 6.37
C THR A 98 14.47 -9.34 5.35
N TRP A 99 14.37 -9.82 4.11
CA TRP A 99 13.77 -9.07 3.02
C TRP A 99 12.31 -9.43 2.82
N THR A 100 11.47 -8.43 2.69
CA THR A 100 10.06 -8.58 2.31
C THR A 100 9.77 -7.72 1.08
N ARG A 101 8.79 -8.15 0.28
CA ARG A 101 8.27 -7.38 -0.85
C ARG A 101 6.77 -7.26 -0.70
N THR A 102 6.27 -6.04 -0.75
CA THR A 102 4.83 -5.75 -0.70
C THR A 102 4.42 -4.92 -1.92
N GLU A 103 3.17 -5.02 -2.30
CA GLU A 103 2.57 -4.23 -3.35
C GLU A 103 1.29 -3.57 -2.83
N LYS A 104 1.17 -2.28 -3.06
CA LYS A 104 -0.06 -1.53 -2.79
C LYS A 104 -0.52 -0.82 -4.05
N PRO A 105 -1.81 -0.70 -4.33
CA PRO A 105 -2.30 0.12 -5.43
C PRO A 105 -1.74 1.55 -5.36
N TYR A 106 -1.26 2.07 -6.48
CA TYR A 106 -0.75 3.45 -6.55
C TYR A 106 -1.88 4.48 -6.50
N ARG A 107 -3.01 4.11 -7.05
CA ARG A 107 -4.23 4.92 -7.04
C ARG A 107 -5.32 4.15 -6.33
N ASN A 108 -6.23 4.89 -5.79
CA ASN A 108 -7.48 4.35 -5.28
C ASN A 108 -8.33 3.88 -6.47
N GLU A 109 -7.98 2.73 -7.04
CA GLU A 109 -8.67 2.18 -8.19
C GLU A 109 -9.98 1.51 -7.77
N TRP A 110 -10.99 1.65 -8.63
CA TRP A 110 -12.22 0.91 -8.49
C TRP A 110 -11.99 -0.56 -8.81
N VAL A 111 -12.29 -1.42 -7.87
CA VAL A 111 -12.25 -2.87 -8.04
C VAL A 111 -13.65 -3.37 -8.28
N SER A 112 -13.90 -3.92 -9.47
CA SER A 112 -15.19 -4.54 -9.80
C SER A 112 -15.27 -5.95 -9.22
N PHE A 113 -16.44 -6.31 -8.70
CA PHE A 113 -16.75 -7.66 -8.28
C PHE A 113 -18.18 -8.02 -8.67
N THR A 114 -18.48 -9.32 -8.80
CA THR A 114 -19.82 -9.81 -9.11
C THR A 114 -20.49 -10.21 -7.80
N PRO A 115 -21.50 -9.48 -7.34
CA PRO A 115 -22.22 -9.87 -6.13
C PRO A 115 -23.02 -11.14 -6.38
N ASP A 116 -23.05 -11.99 -5.37
CA ASP A 116 -24.01 -13.08 -5.30
C ASP A 116 -25.37 -12.49 -4.90
N THR A 117 -26.33 -12.53 -5.80
CA THR A 117 -27.68 -12.02 -5.57
C THR A 117 -28.62 -13.10 -5.03
N SER A 118 -28.13 -14.30 -4.75
CA SER A 118 -28.87 -15.27 -3.95
C SER A 118 -29.02 -14.73 -2.52
N GLN A 119 -30.17 -15.00 -1.93
CA GLN A 119 -30.43 -14.61 -0.55
C GLN A 119 -29.39 -15.22 0.38
N THR A 120 -28.61 -14.38 1.05
CA THR A 120 -27.51 -14.83 1.90
C THR A 120 -27.86 -14.63 3.37
N THR A 121 -27.80 -15.71 4.14
CA THR A 121 -27.85 -15.66 5.62
C THR A 121 -26.50 -15.35 6.24
N VAL A 122 -25.43 -15.39 5.44
CA VAL A 122 -24.04 -15.10 5.86
C VAL A 122 -23.47 -14.06 4.90
N ALA A 123 -22.83 -13.04 5.44
CA ALA A 123 -22.21 -12.00 4.61
C ALA A 123 -21.12 -12.57 3.71
N LYS A 124 -21.06 -12.06 2.49
CA LYS A 124 -20.00 -12.34 1.51
C LYS A 124 -18.92 -11.26 1.62
N LYS A 125 -17.68 -11.66 1.80
CA LYS A 125 -16.55 -10.74 1.88
C LYS A 125 -16.35 -10.00 0.56
N ILE A 126 -16.01 -8.70 0.64
CA ILE A 126 -15.62 -7.86 -0.50
C ILE A 126 -14.12 -7.54 -0.41
N PHE A 127 -13.67 -6.91 0.67
CA PHE A 127 -12.29 -6.48 0.90
C PHE A 127 -11.96 -6.47 2.40
N ALA A 128 -10.72 -6.10 2.72
CA ALA A 128 -10.28 -5.87 4.10
C ALA A 128 -9.40 -4.62 4.20
N ILE A 129 -9.44 -3.96 5.34
CA ILE A 129 -8.52 -2.90 5.73
C ILE A 129 -7.98 -3.25 7.11
N GLY A 130 -6.69 -3.56 7.20
CA GLY A 130 -6.10 -4.14 8.41
C GLY A 130 -6.79 -5.47 8.75
N ASP A 131 -7.19 -5.62 10.01
CA ASP A 131 -7.88 -6.81 10.51
C ASP A 131 -9.40 -6.75 10.34
N ILE A 132 -9.94 -5.66 9.78
CA ILE A 132 -11.37 -5.52 9.54
C ILE A 132 -11.71 -5.96 8.12
N GLU A 133 -12.53 -6.99 7.99
CA GLU A 133 -13.13 -7.43 6.74
C GLU A 133 -14.50 -6.76 6.55
N PHE A 134 -14.72 -6.28 5.34
CA PHE A 134 -15.99 -5.74 4.88
C PHE A 134 -16.66 -6.71 3.92
N GLY A 135 -17.96 -6.88 4.09
CA GLY A 135 -18.77 -7.77 3.28
C GLY A 135 -20.18 -7.23 3.11
N TYR A 136 -21.04 -8.00 2.45
CA TYR A 136 -22.42 -7.63 2.21
C TYR A 136 -23.36 -8.81 2.44
N TYR A 137 -24.57 -8.47 2.85
CA TYR A 137 -25.74 -9.35 2.75
C TYR A 137 -26.61 -8.88 1.58
N PHE A 138 -27.22 -9.80 0.90
CA PHE A 138 -28.29 -9.51 -0.05
C PHE A 138 -29.61 -10.00 0.53
N ASP A 139 -30.58 -9.09 0.72
CA ASP A 139 -31.88 -9.43 1.30
C ASP A 139 -32.98 -9.60 0.23
N ASN A 140 -34.17 -10.06 0.68
CA ASN A 140 -35.32 -10.34 -0.18
C ASN A 140 -35.85 -9.14 -0.95
N ASN A 141 -35.49 -7.91 -0.53
CA ASN A 141 -35.98 -6.68 -1.11
C ASN A 141 -35.01 -6.12 -2.17
N ALA A 142 -34.14 -6.97 -2.71
CA ALA A 142 -33.09 -6.59 -3.64
C ALA A 142 -32.18 -5.47 -3.08
N SER A 143 -31.94 -5.49 -1.78
CA SER A 143 -31.08 -4.53 -1.07
C SER A 143 -29.78 -5.18 -0.63
N PHE A 144 -28.68 -4.47 -0.83
CA PHE A 144 -27.40 -4.82 -0.22
C PHE A 144 -27.27 -4.13 1.12
N ARG A 145 -26.80 -4.89 2.11
CA ARG A 145 -26.47 -4.37 3.44
C ARG A 145 -25.00 -4.62 3.72
N LEU A 146 -24.28 -3.56 4.01
CA LEU A 146 -22.88 -3.67 4.36
C LEU A 146 -22.71 -4.30 5.73
N ALA A 147 -21.71 -5.14 5.86
CA ALA A 147 -21.33 -5.79 7.11
C ALA A 147 -19.83 -5.73 7.32
N MET A 148 -19.39 -5.88 8.54
CA MET A 148 -17.99 -6.00 8.90
C MET A 148 -17.76 -7.07 9.95
N ARG A 149 -16.55 -7.65 9.94
CA ARG A 149 -16.06 -8.53 11.01
C ARG A 149 -14.58 -8.34 11.23
N SER A 150 -14.06 -8.78 12.35
CA SER A 150 -12.63 -8.85 12.61
C SER A 150 -12.07 -10.23 12.24
N THR A 151 -10.80 -10.26 11.80
CA THR A 151 -10.04 -11.51 11.63
C THR A 151 -9.29 -11.92 12.89
N SER A 152 -9.16 -11.00 13.87
CA SER A 152 -8.39 -11.21 15.10
C SER A 152 -9.10 -10.60 16.33
N GLY A 153 -9.93 -11.39 17.03
CA GLY A 153 -10.56 -10.95 18.28
C GLY A 153 -11.60 -9.84 18.11
N THR A 154 -11.79 -9.03 19.15
CA THR A 154 -12.78 -7.93 19.16
C THR A 154 -12.10 -6.59 18.90
N HIS A 155 -12.60 -5.85 17.93
CA HIS A 155 -12.15 -4.51 17.56
C HIS A 155 -13.20 -3.45 17.90
N SER A 156 -12.73 -2.28 18.28
CA SER A 156 -13.59 -1.11 18.49
C SER A 156 -13.46 -0.20 17.28
N VAL A 157 -14.51 -0.14 16.47
CA VAL A 157 -14.54 0.58 15.20
C VAL A 157 -15.54 1.72 15.28
N CYS A 158 -15.12 2.91 14.91
CA CYS A 158 -15.99 4.04 14.64
C CYS A 158 -16.06 4.24 13.13
N LEU A 159 -17.26 4.24 12.56
CA LEU A 159 -17.48 4.38 11.12
C LEU A 159 -18.66 5.32 10.86
N SER A 160 -18.51 6.21 9.88
CA SER A 160 -19.58 7.10 9.41
C SER A 160 -19.66 7.10 7.89
N ASP A 161 -20.85 7.32 7.35
CA ASP A 161 -21.07 7.55 5.93
C ASP A 161 -20.88 9.04 5.55
N HIS A 162 -20.94 9.35 4.26
CA HIS A 162 -20.79 10.72 3.75
C HIS A 162 -21.88 11.69 4.23
N ARG A 163 -23.01 11.19 4.75
CA ARG A 163 -24.12 11.97 5.31
C ARG A 163 -23.93 12.28 6.79
N GLY A 164 -22.84 11.74 7.38
CA GLY A 164 -22.55 11.89 8.80
C GLY A 164 -23.32 10.91 9.69
N PHE A 165 -24.06 9.95 9.12
CA PHE A 165 -24.63 8.85 9.90
C PHE A 165 -23.53 7.88 10.24
N GLY A 166 -23.36 7.61 11.50
CA GLY A 166 -22.31 6.72 11.97
C GLY A 166 -22.51 6.28 13.40
N GLY A 167 -21.62 5.40 13.83
CA GLY A 167 -21.64 4.88 15.20
C GLY A 167 -20.34 4.18 15.57
N GLY A 168 -20.22 3.89 16.84
CA GLY A 168 -19.22 2.99 17.38
C GLY A 168 -19.73 1.55 17.33
N TYR A 169 -18.88 0.67 16.85
CA TYR A 169 -19.18 -0.76 16.72
C TYR A 169 -18.17 -1.58 17.50
N SER A 170 -18.65 -2.57 18.24
CA SER A 170 -17.81 -3.65 18.75
C SER A 170 -17.82 -4.77 17.72
N VAL A 171 -16.76 -4.85 16.94
CA VAL A 171 -16.64 -5.77 15.80
C VAL A 171 -15.96 -7.05 16.27
N THR A 172 -16.66 -8.16 16.19
CA THR A 172 -16.18 -9.48 16.57
C THR A 172 -15.76 -10.29 15.34
N THR A 173 -15.40 -11.54 15.53
CA THR A 173 -15.10 -12.47 14.42
C THR A 173 -16.34 -12.87 13.63
N ASP A 174 -17.55 -12.60 14.18
CA ASP A 174 -18.79 -12.80 13.46
C ASP A 174 -19.15 -11.56 12.64
N TRP A 175 -19.90 -11.76 11.55
CA TRP A 175 -20.37 -10.68 10.72
C TRP A 175 -21.39 -9.80 11.43
N ASN A 176 -21.09 -8.54 11.58
CA ASN A 176 -21.94 -7.52 12.17
C ASN A 176 -22.46 -6.60 11.07
N LEU A 177 -23.77 -6.39 11.02
CA LEU A 177 -24.38 -5.41 10.13
C LEU A 177 -23.95 -4.00 10.51
N ILE A 178 -23.54 -3.25 9.51
CA ILE A 178 -23.38 -1.80 9.62
C ILE A 178 -24.79 -1.21 9.45
N THR A 179 -25.32 -0.59 10.51
CA THR A 179 -26.70 -0.09 10.56
C THR A 179 -26.89 1.22 9.77
N PHE A 180 -26.40 1.27 8.55
CA PHE A 180 -26.81 2.28 7.58
C PHE A 180 -27.97 1.74 6.75
N ASN A 181 -28.82 2.65 6.25
CA ASN A 181 -29.87 2.25 5.33
C ASN A 181 -29.26 1.46 4.17
N GLY A 182 -29.84 0.30 3.89
CA GLY A 182 -29.37 -0.58 2.84
C GLY A 182 -29.31 0.13 1.49
N PHE A 183 -28.42 -0.30 0.65
CA PHE A 183 -28.38 0.11 -0.76
C PHE A 183 -29.62 -0.45 -1.46
N SER A 184 -30.64 0.37 -1.62
CA SER A 184 -31.88 -0.03 -2.29
C SER A 184 -31.83 0.36 -3.76
N ASN A 185 -32.24 -0.52 -4.64
CA ASN A 185 -32.64 -0.37 -6.07
C ASN A 185 -32.20 0.86 -6.91
N SER A 186 -31.33 1.72 -6.44
CA SER A 186 -30.83 2.91 -7.11
C SER A 186 -29.30 2.90 -7.10
N ASN A 187 -28.72 3.54 -8.11
CA ASN A 187 -27.29 3.78 -8.24
C ASN A 187 -26.80 4.53 -6.99
N GLN A 188 -26.32 3.82 -5.99
CA GLN A 188 -25.81 4.41 -4.74
C GLN A 188 -24.32 4.21 -4.65
N LEU A 189 -23.63 5.34 -4.59
CA LEU A 189 -22.23 5.45 -4.17
C LEU A 189 -22.24 5.88 -2.71
N GLU A 190 -21.68 5.05 -1.84
CA GLU A 190 -21.51 5.37 -0.43
C GLU A 190 -20.01 5.48 -0.11
N HIS A 191 -19.67 6.58 0.52
CA HIS A 191 -18.34 6.85 1.03
C HIS A 191 -18.34 6.70 2.54
N PHE A 192 -17.37 5.95 3.06
CA PHE A 192 -17.23 5.65 4.48
C PHE A 192 -15.90 6.15 4.99
N LYS A 193 -15.93 6.81 6.15
CA LYS A 193 -14.75 7.20 6.92
C LYS A 193 -14.87 6.72 8.35
N GLY A 194 -13.74 6.28 8.89
CA GLY A 194 -13.72 5.82 10.26
C GLY A 194 -12.33 5.49 10.76
N TYR A 195 -12.32 4.85 11.90
CA TYR A 195 -11.11 4.47 12.58
C TYR A 195 -11.31 3.21 13.42
N ASP A 196 -10.42 2.26 13.27
CA ASP A 196 -10.32 1.10 14.17
C ASP A 196 -9.34 1.45 15.29
N THR A 197 -9.86 1.68 16.49
CA THR A 197 -9.05 2.07 17.66
C THR A 197 -8.22 0.93 18.21
N THR A 198 -8.62 -0.32 17.97
CA THR A 198 -7.89 -1.51 18.42
C THR A 198 -6.72 -1.81 17.52
N GLY A 199 -6.93 -1.79 16.21
CA GLY A 199 -5.89 -2.01 15.20
C GLY A 199 -5.08 -0.76 14.86
N ASN A 200 -5.47 0.43 15.36
CA ASN A 200 -4.86 1.73 15.02
C ASN A 200 -4.82 1.99 13.51
N VAL A 201 -5.95 1.75 12.83
CA VAL A 201 -6.06 1.81 11.37
C VAL A 201 -7.16 2.78 10.94
N ASN A 202 -6.82 3.69 10.01
CA ASN A 202 -7.81 4.51 9.32
C ASN A 202 -8.63 3.65 8.36
N LEU A 203 -9.95 3.89 8.37
CA LEU A 203 -10.91 3.26 7.47
C LEU A 203 -11.47 4.35 6.55
N ASP A 204 -11.08 4.31 5.28
CA ASP A 204 -11.56 5.25 4.26
C ASP A 204 -11.79 4.47 2.96
N PHE A 205 -13.05 4.36 2.54
CA PHE A 205 -13.41 3.56 1.37
C PHE A 205 -14.74 3.98 0.76
N ASP A 206 -14.89 3.66 -0.51
CA ASP A 206 -16.12 3.81 -1.26
C ASP A 206 -16.67 2.44 -1.64
N VAL A 207 -17.97 2.29 -1.63
CA VAL A 207 -18.68 1.12 -2.16
C VAL A 207 -19.79 1.57 -3.08
N TYR A 208 -19.90 0.95 -4.23
CA TYR A 208 -20.89 1.26 -5.24
C TYR A 208 -21.63 -0.01 -5.65
N PHE A 209 -22.94 0.01 -5.50
CA PHE A 209 -23.82 -1.03 -5.98
C PHE A 209 -24.83 -0.45 -6.96
N VAL A 210 -24.94 -1.03 -8.13
CA VAL A 210 -25.93 -0.68 -9.15
C VAL A 210 -26.74 -1.92 -9.49
N VAL A 211 -28.02 -1.84 -9.27
CA VAL A 211 -28.95 -2.86 -9.72
C VAL A 211 -29.44 -2.49 -11.11
N VAL A 212 -29.02 -3.24 -12.13
CA VAL A 212 -29.44 -3.05 -13.51
C VAL A 212 -30.47 -4.13 -13.86
N GLY A 213 -31.76 -3.82 -13.70
CA GLY A 213 -32.84 -4.79 -13.92
C GLY A 213 -32.94 -5.84 -12.81
N VAL A 214 -33.60 -6.97 -13.10
CA VAL A 214 -33.95 -7.98 -12.09
C VAL A 214 -32.78 -8.93 -11.75
N SER A 215 -31.70 -8.92 -12.54
CA SER A 215 -30.67 -9.96 -12.44
C SER A 215 -29.23 -9.49 -12.66
N THR A 216 -29.00 -8.24 -12.97
CA THR A 216 -27.64 -7.73 -13.19
C THR A 216 -27.29 -6.69 -12.17
N VAL A 217 -26.28 -6.99 -11.36
CA VAL A 217 -25.74 -6.04 -10.38
C VAL A 217 -24.30 -5.75 -10.76
N VAL A 218 -23.98 -4.47 -10.92
CA VAL A 218 -22.60 -3.99 -11.00
C VAL A 218 -22.21 -3.54 -9.62
N ALA A 219 -21.11 -4.07 -9.11
CA ALA A 219 -20.59 -3.70 -7.83
C ALA A 219 -19.10 -3.37 -7.93
N GLN A 220 -18.72 -2.31 -7.27
CA GLN A 220 -17.34 -1.85 -7.21
C GLN A 220 -17.03 -1.31 -5.82
N TYR A 221 -15.77 -1.40 -5.44
CA TYR A 221 -15.26 -0.73 -4.24
C TYR A 221 -13.95 -0.04 -4.54
N ARG A 222 -13.60 0.91 -3.69
CA ARG A 222 -12.31 1.60 -3.70
C ARG A 222 -11.87 1.85 -2.26
N ILE A 223 -10.64 1.50 -1.93
CA ILE A 223 -10.04 1.84 -0.63
C ILE A 223 -9.23 3.13 -0.85
N ASN A 224 -9.54 4.14 -0.04
CA ASN A 224 -8.85 5.43 -0.08
C ASN A 224 -7.68 5.37 0.93
N LEU A 225 -6.45 5.37 0.40
CA LEU A 225 -5.21 5.24 1.18
C LEU A 225 -4.62 6.62 1.50
#